data_041cfbd1d3eb1f24f7ab4db48f713396
#
_entry.id   041cfbd1d3eb1f24f7ab4db48f713396
#
_cell.length_a   1.000
_cell.length_b   1.000
_cell.length_c   1.000
_cell.angle_alpha   90.00
_cell.angle_beta   90.00
_cell.angle_gamma   90.00
#
_symmetry.space_group_name_H-M   'P 1'
#
loop_
_entity.id
_entity.type
_entity.pdbx_description
1 polymer ?
#
loop_
_entity_poly.entity_id
_entity_poly.type
_entity_poly.pdbx_seq_one_letter_code
_entity_poly.pdbx_strand_id
1 'polypeptide(L)'
;MFTSSKFSINYNERQLCLINYLEKEVKAGRNFFKSKYIASDTGLSSKEVGTNMGILAETCPKFRIERYSYSNSTTWLVTASQV
;
A
#
# COMPACT_ATOMS: atom_id res chain seq x y z
N MET A 1 -5.69 -26.30 -1.62
CA MET A 1 -5.13 -26.04 -1.60
C MET A 1 -4.18 -25.77 -1.70
N PHE A 2 -4.25 -25.50 -1.65
CA PHE A 2 -3.48 -25.25 -1.71
C PHE A 2 -2.64 -24.72 -1.74
N THR A 3 -2.42 -25.37 -1.71
CA THR A 3 -1.32 -24.76 -2.24
C THR A 3 -1.05 -23.31 -2.17
N SER A 4 -1.99 -22.57 -2.21
CA SER A 4 -1.83 -21.14 -2.15
C SER A 4 -1.16 -20.69 -0.88
N SER A 5 -1.08 -21.51 0.10
CA SER A 5 -0.45 -21.15 1.35
C SER A 5 1.00 -20.70 1.15
N LYS A 6 1.64 -21.21 0.13
CA LYS A 6 2.99 -20.85 -0.17
C LYS A 6 3.14 -19.38 -0.54
N PHE A 7 2.12 -18.84 -1.18
CA PHE A 7 2.12 -17.45 -1.61
C PHE A 7 1.20 -16.58 -0.76
N SER A 8 0.59 -17.19 0.22
CA SER A 8 -0.33 -16.51 1.10
C SER A 8 0.45 -15.75 2.13
N ILE A 9 0.40 -14.46 2.06
CA ILE A 9 1.03 -13.61 3.06
C ILE A 9 -0.07 -13.16 4.00
N ASN A 10 0.14 -13.40 5.29
CA ASN A 10 -0.85 -13.00 6.28
C ASN A 10 -0.68 -11.53 6.59
N TYR A 11 -1.56 -10.72 6.05
CA TYR A 11 -1.55 -9.30 6.32
C TYR A 11 -2.42 -9.01 7.54
N ASN A 12 -1.98 -8.06 8.37
CA ASN A 12 -2.79 -7.62 9.48
C ASN A 12 -3.87 -6.66 8.99
N GLU A 13 -4.76 -6.25 9.90
CA GLU A 13 -5.88 -5.39 9.53
C GLU A 13 -5.45 -4.07 8.90
N ARG A 14 -4.38 -3.50 9.41
CA ARG A 14 -3.87 -2.23 8.88
C ARG A 14 -3.38 -2.41 7.44
N GLN A 15 -2.70 -3.50 7.18
CA GLN A 15 -2.18 -3.79 5.85
C GLN A 15 -3.32 -4.07 4.88
N LEU A 16 -4.32 -4.83 5.32
CA LEU A 16 -5.50 -5.10 4.49
C LEU A 16 -6.26 -3.82 4.18
N CYS A 17 -6.38 -2.95 5.16
CA CYS A 17 -7.02 -1.66 4.97
C CYS A 17 -6.30 -0.85 3.88
N LEU A 18 -4.98 -0.84 3.94
CA LEU A 18 -4.19 -0.14 2.94
C LEU A 18 -4.32 -0.76 1.56
N ILE A 19 -4.29 -2.09 1.49
CA ILE A 19 -4.46 -2.79 0.21
C ILE A 19 -5.80 -2.44 -0.42
N ASN A 20 -6.86 -2.49 0.35
CA ASN A 20 -8.19 -2.16 -0.15
C ASN A 20 -8.29 -0.71 -0.59
N TYR A 21 -7.71 0.18 0.20
CA TYR A 21 -7.68 1.60 -0.13
C TYR A 21 -6.94 1.84 -1.45
N LEU A 22 -5.75 1.27 -1.57
CA LEU A 22 -4.93 1.45 -2.77
C LEU A 22 -5.60 0.84 -3.99
N GLU A 23 -6.20 -0.32 -3.84
CA GLU A 23 -6.88 -0.98 -4.95
C GLU A 23 -7.98 -0.10 -5.50
N LYS A 24 -8.78 0.48 -4.62
CA LYS A 24 -9.86 1.36 -5.01
C LYS A 24 -9.34 2.62 -5.70
N GLU A 25 -8.31 3.24 -5.13
CA GLU A 25 -7.79 4.49 -5.65
C GLU A 25 -7.04 4.31 -6.97
N VAL A 26 -6.28 3.23 -7.08
CA VAL A 26 -5.56 2.94 -8.31
C VAL A 26 -6.55 2.68 -9.46
N LYS A 27 -7.64 1.99 -9.17
CA LYS A 27 -8.70 1.77 -10.16
C LYS A 27 -9.34 3.08 -10.58
N ALA A 28 -9.37 4.06 -9.69
CA ALA A 28 -9.90 5.38 -10.01
C ALA A 28 -8.90 6.26 -10.75
N GLY A 29 -7.71 5.75 -11.03
CA GLY A 29 -6.71 6.46 -11.81
C GLY A 29 -5.66 7.19 -10.99
N ARG A 30 -5.62 6.97 -9.68
CA ARG A 30 -4.64 7.62 -8.82
C ARG A 30 -3.41 6.76 -8.67
N ASN A 31 -2.25 7.38 -8.75
CA ASN A 31 -0.98 6.67 -8.62
C ASN A 31 -0.07 7.25 -7.55
N PHE A 32 -0.23 8.54 -7.25
CA PHE A 32 0.61 9.20 -6.25
C PHE A 32 -0.16 9.41 -4.96
N PHE A 33 0.44 8.99 -3.87
CA PHE A 33 -0.21 9.04 -2.56
C PHE A 33 0.76 9.59 -1.52
N LYS A 34 0.34 10.63 -0.81
CA LYS A 34 1.11 11.13 0.32
C LYS A 34 0.69 10.39 1.58
N SER A 35 1.66 10.00 2.39
CA SER A 35 1.37 9.29 3.63
C SER A 35 0.35 9.99 4.49
N LYS A 36 0.43 11.32 4.58
CA LYS A 36 -0.51 12.05 5.42
C LYS A 36 -1.95 11.94 4.92
N TYR A 37 -2.14 11.88 3.60
CA TYR A 37 -3.49 11.74 3.04
C TYR A 37 -4.00 10.33 3.21
N ILE A 38 -3.13 9.34 3.03
CA ILE A 38 -3.50 7.95 3.28
C ILE A 38 -3.92 7.81 4.74
N ALA A 39 -3.14 8.39 5.65
CA ALA A 39 -3.45 8.34 7.07
C ALA A 39 -4.82 8.95 7.36
N SER A 40 -5.09 10.12 6.77
CA SER A 40 -6.36 10.78 6.97
C SER A 40 -7.53 9.95 6.45
N ASP A 41 -7.36 9.34 5.29
CA ASP A 41 -8.44 8.58 4.65
C ASP A 41 -8.68 7.23 5.32
N THR A 42 -7.65 6.63 5.88
CA THR A 42 -7.76 5.29 6.46
C THR A 42 -7.92 5.29 7.98
N GLY A 43 -7.65 6.42 8.61
CA GLY A 43 -7.68 6.50 10.07
C GLY A 43 -6.41 6.00 10.74
N LEU A 44 -5.40 5.66 9.98
CA LEU A 44 -4.12 5.23 10.52
C LEU A 44 -3.23 6.44 10.79
N SER A 45 -2.20 6.26 11.62
CA SER A 45 -1.23 7.33 11.81
C SER A 45 -0.28 7.37 10.62
N SER A 46 0.38 8.52 10.42
CA SER A 46 1.36 8.63 9.35
C SER A 46 2.50 7.62 9.53
N LYS A 47 2.87 7.35 10.77
CA LYS A 47 3.90 6.38 11.08
C LYS A 47 3.48 4.97 10.68
N GLU A 48 2.24 4.62 11.00
CA GLU A 48 1.69 3.31 10.62
C GLU A 48 1.62 3.16 9.10
N VAL A 49 1.19 4.22 8.42
CA VAL A 49 1.15 4.22 6.97
C VAL A 49 2.55 3.98 6.39
N GLY A 50 3.53 4.75 6.86
CA GLY A 50 4.90 4.62 6.36
C GLY A 50 5.46 3.22 6.55
N THR A 51 5.30 2.69 7.76
CA THR A 51 5.80 1.36 8.08
C THR A 51 5.12 0.29 7.22
N ASN A 52 3.80 0.34 7.14
CA ASN A 52 3.06 -0.69 6.43
C ASN A 52 3.18 -0.57 4.93
N MET A 53 3.26 0.65 4.39
CA MET A 53 3.51 0.82 2.96
C MET A 53 4.87 0.25 2.58
N GLY A 54 5.87 0.42 3.44
CA GLY A 54 7.19 -0.19 3.22
C GLY A 54 7.12 -1.70 3.14
N ILE A 55 6.36 -2.30 4.04
CA ILE A 55 6.18 -3.75 4.04
C ILE A 55 5.45 -4.20 2.78
N LEU A 56 4.38 -3.50 2.41
CA LEU A 56 3.63 -3.84 1.21
C LEU A 56 4.47 -3.67 -0.05
N ALA A 57 5.37 -2.70 -0.07
CA ALA A 57 6.26 -2.49 -1.20
C ALA A 57 7.11 -3.72 -1.48
N GLU A 58 7.46 -4.46 -0.44
CA GLU A 58 8.29 -5.65 -0.57
C GLU A 58 7.51 -6.94 -0.74
N THR A 59 6.27 -6.97 -0.26
CA THR A 59 5.54 -8.23 -0.16
C THR A 59 4.29 -8.33 -1.02
N CYS A 60 3.66 -7.21 -1.35
CA CYS A 60 2.38 -7.25 -2.03
C CYS A 60 2.54 -7.46 -3.54
N PRO A 61 2.05 -8.56 -4.10
CA PRO A 61 2.19 -8.80 -5.53
C PRO A 61 1.20 -8.01 -6.38
N LYS A 62 0.16 -7.44 -5.76
CA LYS A 62 -0.85 -6.69 -6.51
C LYS A 62 -0.37 -5.36 -7.01
N PHE A 63 0.56 -4.75 -6.31
CA PHE A 63 1.00 -3.40 -6.59
C PHE A 63 2.51 -3.30 -6.62
N ARG A 64 2.97 -2.41 -7.46
CA ARG A 64 4.35 -1.96 -7.40
C ARG A 64 4.30 -0.66 -6.62
N ILE A 65 4.94 -0.64 -5.47
CA ILE A 65 4.94 0.50 -4.56
C ILE A 65 6.35 1.02 -4.42
N GLU A 66 6.55 2.30 -4.72
CA GLU A 66 7.87 2.92 -4.63
C GLU A 66 7.78 4.21 -3.86
N ARG A 67 8.81 4.51 -3.09
CA ARG A 67 8.93 5.80 -2.46
C ARG A 67 9.38 6.80 -3.50
N TYR A 68 8.56 7.79 -3.74
CA TYR A 68 8.83 8.77 -4.78
C TYR A 68 9.51 10.02 -4.23
N SER A 69 9.11 10.45 -3.04
CA SER A 69 9.64 11.66 -2.43
C SER A 69 9.59 11.55 -0.92
N TYR A 70 10.53 12.20 -0.26
CA TYR A 70 10.60 12.19 1.21
C TYR A 70 10.34 13.56 1.82
N SER A 71 10.15 14.59 0.99
CA SER A 71 9.94 15.95 1.49
C SER A 71 8.65 16.05 2.27
N ASN A 72 8.70 16.63 3.45
CA ASN A 72 7.57 16.85 4.34
C ASN A 72 6.81 15.58 4.70
N SER A 73 6.32 14.91 3.71
CA SER A 73 5.58 13.68 3.87
C SER A 73 6.00 12.76 2.74
N THR A 74 6.20 11.48 3.05
CA THR A 74 6.58 10.53 2.01
C THR A 74 5.47 10.45 0.97
N THR A 75 5.86 10.55 -0.29
CA THR A 75 4.96 10.34 -1.40
C THR A 75 5.26 8.99 -2.00
N TRP A 76 4.24 8.20 -2.20
CA TRP A 76 4.36 6.85 -2.74
C TRP A 76 3.81 6.81 -4.15
N LEU A 77 4.53 6.15 -5.02
CA LEU A 77 4.03 5.85 -6.37
C LEU A 77 3.53 4.42 -6.35
N VAL A 78 2.26 4.24 -6.63
CA VAL A 78 1.62 2.93 -6.61
C VAL A 78 1.01 2.65 -7.96
N THR A 79 1.41 1.53 -8.56
CA THR A 79 0.85 1.11 -9.84
C THR A 79 0.40 -0.33 -9.72
N ALA A 80 -0.63 -0.68 -10.47
CA ALA A 80 -1.10 -2.06 -10.48
C ALA A 80 -0.05 -2.93 -11.16
N SER A 81 0.24 -4.06 -10.54
CA SER A 81 1.20 -4.99 -11.10
C SER A 81 0.59 -5.69 -12.32
N GLN A 82 1.33 -5.72 -13.40
CA GLN A 82 0.91 -6.43 -14.61
C GLN A 82 1.56 -7.78 -14.60
N VAL A 83 0.80 -8.79 -14.35
CA VAL A 83 1.34 -10.14 -14.28
C VAL A 83 0.74 -11.03 -15.33
#